data_aabe5009951c8acb0838e0b149a08433
#
_entry.id   aabe5009951c8acb0838e0b149a08433
#
_cell.length_a   1.000
_cell.length_b   1.000
_cell.length_c   1.000
_cell.angle_alpha   90.00
_cell.angle_beta   90.00
_cell.angle_gamma   90.00
#
_symmetry.space_group_name_H-M   'P 1'
#
loop_
_entity.id
_entity.type
_entity.pdbx_description
1 polymer ?
#
loop_
_entity_poly.entity_id
_entity_poly.type
_entity_poly.pdbx_seq_one_letter_code
_entity_poly.pdbx_strand_id
1 'polypeptide(L)'
;MLKWANKNPVILLFLLVAITFVVADGIHIINYPPRSIHQWRQSDCVSYAKTYYEKGSGLFSPSTYNLAGVDGKVASEFPIIYYIGGNLFHFFGVHYGILRGLNFLCYLLGIFYLYQCIGLWMKRSLLQIFPIILLATSPFYYYYALNFLPNVPAISFSFAGLYYWLIYERTSSNKHLIIGTLFFSLATLLKPTDGGLIWVAYLAVFSIKFLKHQFTKKQLLQLLICSVMISGVIYGWYTYVKWYNDQNNNHQNLLSIYPIWMMIQHDIEYVFNERIFGFWSVVYHQKIILYFLGLCLLLYVIRWKALNPFLRLYTLFLILGALAYDVLWFTAFSDHDYYQLLNVIPAVFIIITVVEWCSSKVLPKIPAKMSLGLGVVLIGLAAIAIRQNRNIQHDRYTQDMYTYVNPDIYEVEPVLRQLGIKQTDIIVSAPDPSPNITLAAYNNPGYTESFNDNNYNVSLFAKKGAKYLIINDTAYLHKPLYVPYTKKLIGKYKDNIFIFDLR
;
A
#
# COMPACT_ATOMS: atom_id res chain seq x y z
N MET A 1 18.54 8.20 -30.79
CA MET A 1 17.82 7.96 -29.52
C MET A 1 16.50 7.20 -29.72
N LEU A 2 15.54 7.66 -30.54
CA LEU A 2 14.26 6.97 -30.80
C LEU A 2 14.39 5.53 -31.33
N LYS A 3 15.32 5.25 -32.24
CA LYS A 3 15.57 3.89 -32.76
C LYS A 3 16.07 2.94 -31.64
N TRP A 4 16.91 3.43 -30.72
CA TRP A 4 17.39 2.66 -29.58
C TRP A 4 16.26 2.39 -28.57
N ALA A 5 15.48 3.40 -28.22
CA ALA A 5 14.35 3.29 -27.31
C ALA A 5 13.30 2.29 -27.80
N ASN A 6 13.00 2.26 -29.10
CA ASN A 6 12.10 1.26 -29.69
C ASN A 6 12.68 -0.17 -29.66
N LYS A 7 13.99 -0.33 -29.67
CA LYS A 7 14.64 -1.65 -29.55
C LYS A 7 14.73 -2.14 -28.11
N ASN A 8 14.78 -1.21 -27.14
CA ASN A 8 15.01 -1.50 -25.71
C ASN A 8 13.94 -0.85 -24.81
N PRO A 9 12.65 -1.08 -25.04
CA PRO A 9 11.59 -0.36 -24.30
C PRO A 9 11.57 -0.70 -22.79
N VAL A 10 11.96 -1.91 -22.40
CA VAL A 10 12.09 -2.30 -20.98
C VAL A 10 13.17 -1.50 -20.28
N ILE A 11 14.34 -1.36 -20.92
CA ILE A 11 15.45 -0.57 -20.35
C ILE A 11 15.03 0.88 -20.18
N LEU A 12 14.36 1.45 -21.20
CA LEU A 12 13.84 2.81 -21.11
C LEU A 12 12.82 2.96 -19.98
N LEU A 13 11.91 2.00 -19.80
CA LEU A 13 10.93 2.02 -18.70
C LEU A 13 11.64 2.09 -17.34
N PHE A 14 12.59 1.19 -17.09
CA PHE A 14 13.31 1.20 -15.81
C PHE A 14 14.22 2.42 -15.63
N LEU A 15 14.78 2.98 -16.70
CA LEU A 15 15.48 4.26 -16.63
C LEU A 15 14.54 5.41 -16.22
N LEU A 16 13.34 5.48 -16.76
CA LEU A 16 12.34 6.49 -16.36
C LEU A 16 11.89 6.31 -14.92
N VAL A 17 11.71 5.07 -14.45
CA VAL A 17 11.42 4.77 -13.05
C VAL A 17 12.59 5.17 -12.14
N ALA A 18 13.83 4.89 -12.54
CA ALA A 18 15.03 5.30 -11.80
C ALA A 18 15.17 6.83 -11.74
N ILE A 19 14.93 7.53 -12.85
CA ILE A 19 14.87 9.00 -12.87
C ILE A 19 13.79 9.50 -11.92
N THR A 20 12.61 8.91 -11.93
CA THR A 20 11.53 9.26 -11.00
C THR A 20 11.97 9.06 -9.55
N PHE A 21 12.63 7.94 -9.25
CA PHE A 21 13.14 7.64 -7.91
C PHE A 21 14.12 8.72 -7.42
N VAL A 22 15.07 9.11 -8.26
CA VAL A 22 16.05 10.15 -7.92
C VAL A 22 15.37 11.53 -7.78
N VAL A 23 14.53 11.90 -8.75
CA VAL A 23 13.88 13.24 -8.80
C VAL A 23 12.88 13.42 -7.67
N ALA A 24 12.16 12.36 -7.27
CA ALA A 24 11.19 12.37 -6.19
C ALA A 24 11.80 12.01 -4.82
N ASP A 25 13.09 12.24 -4.64
CA ASP A 25 13.83 12.07 -3.38
C ASP A 25 13.81 10.64 -2.79
N GLY A 26 13.60 9.64 -3.62
CA GLY A 26 13.53 8.24 -3.20
C GLY A 26 14.79 7.75 -2.47
N ILE A 27 15.96 8.33 -2.78
CA ILE A 27 17.25 7.99 -2.14
C ILE A 27 17.22 8.31 -0.64
N HIS A 28 16.62 9.43 -0.23
CA HIS A 28 16.48 9.79 1.19
C HIS A 28 15.26 9.12 1.80
N ILE A 29 14.11 9.17 1.10
CA ILE A 29 12.83 8.61 1.59
C ILE A 29 12.97 7.15 1.98
N ILE A 30 13.75 6.35 1.23
CA ILE A 30 13.90 4.91 1.52
C ILE A 30 14.47 4.64 2.91
N ASN A 31 15.24 5.56 3.48
CA ASN A 31 15.85 5.43 4.80
C ASN A 31 15.06 6.11 5.92
N TYR A 32 13.99 6.85 5.61
CA TYR A 32 13.21 7.53 6.64
C TYR A 32 12.50 6.54 7.55
N PRO A 33 12.43 6.84 8.87
CA PRO A 33 11.55 6.11 9.78
C PRO A 33 10.08 6.28 9.37
N PRO A 34 9.14 5.56 10.01
CA PRO A 34 7.71 5.85 9.88
C PRO A 34 7.40 7.32 10.10
N ARG A 35 6.86 8.01 9.10
CA ARG A 35 6.51 9.42 9.16
C ARG A 35 5.53 9.80 8.06
N SER A 36 4.98 11.02 8.13
CA SER A 36 4.00 11.50 7.18
C SER A 36 2.65 10.75 7.31
N ILE A 37 1.84 10.74 6.25
CA ILE A 37 0.49 10.18 6.25
C ILE A 37 0.51 8.72 6.72
N HIS A 38 -0.38 8.38 7.65
CA HIS A 38 -0.52 7.05 8.27
C HIS A 38 0.76 6.56 8.97
N GLN A 39 1.49 7.48 9.62
CA GLN A 39 2.66 7.14 10.44
C GLN A 39 2.35 5.98 11.42
N TRP A 40 1.14 5.96 12.01
CA TRP A 40 0.70 4.90 12.91
C TRP A 40 0.71 3.52 12.22
N ARG A 41 0.15 3.41 11.01
CA ARG A 41 0.11 2.15 10.27
C ARG A 41 1.48 1.71 9.79
N GLN A 42 2.35 2.67 9.43
CA GLN A 42 3.76 2.41 9.10
C GLN A 42 4.51 1.84 10.31
N SER A 43 4.25 2.39 11.51
CA SER A 43 4.87 1.94 12.75
C SER A 43 4.42 0.55 13.17
N ASP A 44 3.15 0.18 12.91
CA ASP A 44 2.69 -1.21 13.09
C ASP A 44 3.49 -2.19 12.21
N CYS A 45 3.68 -1.86 10.93
CA CYS A 45 4.45 -2.68 10.00
C CYS A 45 5.90 -2.87 10.48
N VAL A 46 6.55 -1.78 10.93
CA VAL A 46 7.90 -1.81 11.49
C VAL A 46 7.94 -2.61 12.78
N SER A 47 6.93 -2.44 13.64
CA SER A 47 6.81 -3.19 14.89
C SER A 47 6.75 -4.70 14.65
N TYR A 48 5.97 -5.17 13.67
CA TYR A 48 5.99 -6.58 13.27
C TYR A 48 7.38 -7.07 12.85
N ALA A 49 8.07 -6.32 11.99
CA ALA A 49 9.37 -6.74 11.50
C ALA A 49 10.43 -6.77 12.62
N LYS A 50 10.45 -5.76 13.49
CA LYS A 50 11.36 -5.72 14.66
C LYS A 50 11.09 -6.85 15.63
N THR A 51 9.82 -7.15 15.93
CA THR A 51 9.49 -8.25 16.85
C THR A 51 9.77 -9.62 16.26
N TYR A 52 9.66 -9.83 14.95
CA TYR A 52 10.18 -11.05 14.31
C TYR A 52 11.69 -11.20 14.47
N TYR A 53 12.43 -10.11 14.29
CA TYR A 53 13.87 -10.09 14.51
C TYR A 53 14.25 -10.41 15.97
N GLU A 54 13.63 -9.73 16.93
CA GLU A 54 14.00 -9.79 18.36
C GLU A 54 13.57 -11.09 19.04
N LYS A 55 12.37 -11.59 18.71
CA LYS A 55 11.82 -12.79 19.34
C LYS A 55 12.14 -14.07 18.59
N GLY A 56 12.63 -13.99 17.34
CA GLY A 56 12.86 -15.16 16.49
C GLY A 56 11.62 -16.00 16.25
N SER A 57 10.43 -15.38 16.29
CA SER A 57 9.16 -16.08 16.16
C SER A 57 8.91 -16.53 14.70
N GLY A 58 8.17 -17.65 14.52
CA GLY A 58 7.80 -18.13 13.19
C GLY A 58 6.77 -17.22 12.51
N LEU A 59 6.66 -17.33 11.18
CA LEU A 59 5.76 -16.53 10.32
C LEU A 59 4.31 -16.42 10.86
N PHE A 60 3.78 -17.49 11.43
CA PHE A 60 2.42 -17.56 11.95
C PHE A 60 2.26 -17.05 13.39
N SER A 61 3.29 -16.47 13.99
CA SER A 61 3.26 -15.94 15.36
C SER A 61 3.62 -14.45 15.39
N PRO A 62 2.87 -13.59 14.66
CA PRO A 62 3.15 -12.15 14.63
C PRO A 62 2.87 -11.49 15.98
N SER A 63 3.68 -10.49 16.32
CA SER A 63 3.48 -9.64 17.49
C SER A 63 3.92 -8.21 17.21
N THR A 64 3.49 -7.27 18.05
CA THR A 64 3.92 -5.88 18.04
C THR A 64 4.48 -5.49 19.40
N TYR A 65 4.95 -4.26 19.55
CA TYR A 65 5.40 -3.73 20.83
C TYR A 65 4.26 -3.39 21.78
N ASN A 66 3.05 -3.12 21.25
CA ASN A 66 1.90 -2.81 22.08
C ASN A 66 1.38 -4.05 22.82
N LEU A 67 1.29 -3.95 24.15
CA LEU A 67 0.89 -5.03 25.04
C LEU A 67 -0.62 -5.04 25.37
N ALA A 68 -1.47 -4.49 24.52
CA ALA A 68 -2.92 -4.59 24.68
C ALA A 68 -3.39 -6.05 24.72
N GLY A 69 -2.78 -6.92 23.92
CA GLY A 69 -2.93 -8.37 23.99
C GLY A 69 -1.78 -9.06 24.72
N VAL A 70 -1.87 -10.37 24.90
CA VAL A 70 -0.84 -11.19 25.58
C VAL A 70 0.48 -11.11 24.80
N ASP A 71 1.55 -10.63 25.45
CA ASP A 71 2.88 -10.47 24.86
C ASP A 71 2.95 -9.70 23.54
N GLY A 72 1.97 -8.81 23.32
CA GLY A 72 1.85 -8.05 22.08
C GLY A 72 1.44 -8.87 20.85
N LYS A 73 1.00 -10.12 21.05
CA LYS A 73 0.59 -11.00 19.98
C LYS A 73 -0.68 -10.49 19.31
N VAL A 74 -0.59 -10.26 18.02
CA VAL A 74 -1.69 -9.78 17.16
C VAL A 74 -1.41 -10.13 15.70
N ALA A 75 -2.42 -10.56 14.97
CA ALA A 75 -2.33 -10.82 13.53
C ALA A 75 -3.29 -9.91 12.75
N SER A 76 -2.91 -9.57 11.53
CA SER A 76 -3.74 -8.79 10.59
C SER A 76 -3.62 -9.37 9.17
N GLU A 77 -3.18 -8.58 8.17
CA GLU A 77 -2.80 -9.09 6.86
C GLU A 77 -1.65 -10.11 6.97
N PHE A 78 -1.46 -10.91 5.93
CA PHE A 78 -0.41 -11.94 5.90
C PHE A 78 0.98 -11.31 6.00
N PRO A 79 1.76 -11.60 7.06
CA PRO A 79 2.90 -10.79 7.46
C PRO A 79 4.21 -11.13 6.73
N ILE A 80 4.15 -11.74 5.54
CA ILE A 80 5.33 -12.27 4.83
C ILE A 80 6.41 -11.20 4.58
N ILE A 81 6.02 -9.97 4.25
CA ILE A 81 6.98 -8.88 3.99
C ILE A 81 7.71 -8.50 5.28
N TYR A 82 6.99 -8.40 6.39
CA TYR A 82 7.54 -8.07 7.71
C TYR A 82 8.42 -9.20 8.23
N TYR A 83 8.00 -10.45 8.00
CA TYR A 83 8.78 -11.64 8.35
C TYR A 83 10.11 -11.70 7.57
N ILE A 84 10.07 -11.47 6.26
CA ILE A 84 11.29 -11.40 5.44
C ILE A 84 12.17 -10.24 5.91
N GLY A 85 11.59 -9.05 6.15
CA GLY A 85 12.31 -7.88 6.64
C GLY A 85 12.98 -8.13 7.99
N GLY A 86 12.26 -8.72 8.95
CA GLY A 86 12.79 -9.09 10.25
C GLY A 86 13.96 -10.09 10.16
N ASN A 87 13.86 -11.07 9.25
CA ASN A 87 14.99 -12.00 9.02
C ASN A 87 16.18 -11.30 8.34
N LEU A 88 15.96 -10.34 7.45
CA LEU A 88 17.05 -9.57 6.83
C LEU A 88 17.76 -8.66 7.85
N PHE A 89 17.10 -8.25 8.94
CA PHE A 89 17.74 -7.48 10.01
C PHE A 89 18.87 -8.26 10.71
N HIS A 90 18.86 -9.59 10.70
CA HIS A 90 19.97 -10.41 11.23
C HIS A 90 21.26 -10.26 10.41
N PHE A 91 21.16 -9.95 9.11
CA PHE A 91 22.30 -9.84 8.21
C PHE A 91 22.78 -8.41 8.03
N PHE A 92 21.86 -7.44 8.05
CA PHE A 92 22.14 -6.05 7.67
C PHE A 92 21.94 -5.05 8.82
N GLY A 93 21.50 -5.51 10.00
CA GLY A 93 21.07 -4.65 11.09
C GLY A 93 19.65 -4.09 10.87
N VAL A 94 19.11 -3.43 11.88
CA VAL A 94 17.76 -2.85 11.83
C VAL A 94 17.79 -1.53 11.07
N HIS A 95 17.34 -1.55 9.82
CA HIS A 95 17.27 -0.38 8.95
C HIS A 95 15.90 -0.28 8.28
N TYR A 96 15.26 0.88 8.36
CA TYR A 96 13.96 1.14 7.71
C TYR A 96 14.01 0.93 6.20
N GLY A 97 15.16 1.20 5.57
CA GLY A 97 15.40 0.99 4.15
C GLY A 97 15.22 -0.44 3.67
N ILE A 98 15.35 -1.44 4.53
CA ILE A 98 15.12 -2.85 4.18
C ILE A 98 13.63 -3.07 3.87
N LEU A 99 12.72 -2.62 4.74
CA LEU A 99 11.28 -2.79 4.53
C LEU A 99 10.76 -1.97 3.36
N ARG A 100 11.17 -0.68 3.27
CA ARG A 100 10.80 0.18 2.14
C ARG A 100 11.39 -0.36 0.83
N GLY A 101 12.61 -0.88 0.87
CA GLY A 101 13.26 -1.54 -0.26
C GLY A 101 12.53 -2.79 -0.74
N LEU A 102 12.03 -3.64 0.16
CA LEU A 102 11.21 -4.80 -0.18
C LEU A 102 9.92 -4.37 -0.89
N ASN A 103 9.20 -3.35 -0.37
CA ASN A 103 8.02 -2.82 -1.03
C ASN A 103 8.35 -2.22 -2.40
N PHE A 104 9.46 -1.50 -2.51
CA PHE A 104 9.90 -0.93 -3.79
C PHE A 104 10.31 -2.00 -4.81
N LEU A 105 10.93 -3.09 -4.37
CA LEU A 105 11.19 -4.24 -5.25
C LEU A 105 9.90 -4.89 -5.75
N CYS A 106 8.89 -5.03 -4.88
CA CYS A 106 7.57 -5.49 -5.31
C CYS A 106 6.94 -4.52 -6.34
N TYR A 107 7.05 -3.21 -6.12
CA TYR A 107 6.60 -2.21 -7.09
C TYR A 107 7.29 -2.35 -8.44
N LEU A 108 8.63 -2.52 -8.48
CA LEU A 108 9.37 -2.75 -9.73
C LEU A 108 8.90 -4.04 -10.44
N LEU A 109 8.62 -5.09 -9.69
CA LEU A 109 8.03 -6.33 -10.20
C LEU A 109 6.65 -6.07 -10.82
N GLY A 110 5.80 -5.30 -10.14
CA GLY A 110 4.48 -4.92 -10.65
C GLY A 110 4.54 -4.13 -11.96
N ILE A 111 5.42 -3.14 -12.03
CA ILE A 111 5.70 -2.36 -13.24
C ILE A 111 6.16 -3.27 -14.38
N PHE A 112 7.05 -4.22 -14.11
CA PHE A 112 7.50 -5.20 -15.10
C PHE A 112 6.36 -6.09 -15.60
N TYR A 113 5.56 -6.66 -14.71
CA TYR A 113 4.48 -7.55 -15.14
C TYR A 113 3.32 -6.81 -15.81
N LEU A 114 3.04 -5.57 -15.42
CA LEU A 114 2.07 -4.73 -16.14
C LEU A 114 2.57 -4.45 -17.57
N TYR A 115 3.89 -4.17 -17.75
CA TYR A 115 4.49 -4.04 -19.07
C TYR A 115 4.33 -5.32 -19.89
N GLN A 116 4.56 -6.48 -19.29
CA GLN A 116 4.40 -7.77 -19.97
C GLN A 116 2.94 -8.03 -20.36
N CYS A 117 1.97 -7.68 -19.48
CA CYS A 117 0.54 -7.77 -19.79
C CYS A 117 0.16 -6.92 -21.02
N ILE A 118 0.57 -5.64 -21.02
CA ILE A 118 0.28 -4.73 -22.14
C ILE A 118 0.89 -5.26 -23.44
N GLY A 119 2.09 -5.85 -23.37
CA GLY A 119 2.76 -6.48 -24.51
C GLY A 119 2.00 -7.65 -25.14
N LEU A 120 1.01 -8.21 -24.45
CA LEU A 120 0.13 -9.24 -25.02
C LEU A 120 -0.92 -8.68 -25.98
N TRP A 121 -1.30 -7.41 -25.83
CA TRP A 121 -2.33 -6.74 -26.66
C TRP A 121 -1.75 -5.76 -27.64
N MET A 122 -0.60 -5.15 -27.34
CA MET A 122 0.07 -4.15 -28.18
C MET A 122 1.39 -4.67 -28.71
N LYS A 123 1.73 -4.32 -29.96
CA LYS A 123 3.11 -4.51 -30.45
C LYS A 123 4.04 -3.69 -29.58
N ARG A 124 5.19 -4.27 -29.17
CA ARG A 124 6.20 -3.59 -28.35
C ARG A 124 6.58 -2.25 -28.96
N SER A 125 6.16 -1.17 -28.34
CA SER A 125 6.39 0.21 -28.78
C SER A 125 6.52 1.12 -27.58
N LEU A 126 7.01 2.34 -27.78
CA LEU A 126 7.09 3.35 -26.73
C LEU A 126 5.70 3.68 -26.12
N LEU A 127 4.64 3.49 -26.88
CA LEU A 127 3.28 3.71 -26.38
C LEU A 127 2.87 2.78 -25.24
N GLN A 128 3.47 1.58 -25.14
CA GLN A 128 3.23 0.67 -24.02
C GLN A 128 3.73 1.25 -22.70
N ILE A 129 4.80 2.05 -22.75
CA ILE A 129 5.44 2.61 -21.55
C ILE A 129 4.58 3.72 -20.95
N PHE A 130 3.82 4.46 -21.77
CA PHE A 130 3.12 5.65 -21.32
C PHE A 130 2.10 5.40 -20.19
N PRO A 131 1.14 4.45 -20.29
CA PRO A 131 0.23 4.15 -19.17
C PRO A 131 0.97 3.73 -17.91
N ILE A 132 2.07 3.00 -18.08
CA ILE A 132 2.87 2.48 -16.96
C ILE A 132 3.60 3.63 -16.27
N ILE A 133 4.15 4.58 -17.01
CA ILE A 133 4.81 5.77 -16.44
C ILE A 133 3.79 6.62 -15.70
N LEU A 134 2.57 6.79 -16.21
CA LEU A 134 1.53 7.52 -15.46
C LEU A 134 1.19 6.82 -14.14
N LEU A 135 1.09 5.50 -14.11
CA LEU A 135 0.94 4.76 -12.85
C LEU A 135 2.15 4.93 -11.95
N ALA A 136 3.33 4.68 -12.49
CA ALA A 136 4.61 4.69 -11.74
C ALA A 136 4.92 6.06 -11.14
N THR A 137 4.50 7.14 -11.79
CA THR A 137 4.72 8.52 -11.37
C THR A 137 3.52 9.14 -10.66
N SER A 138 2.42 8.40 -10.49
CA SER A 138 1.32 8.84 -9.64
C SER A 138 1.86 9.10 -8.23
N PRO A 139 1.77 10.33 -7.68
CA PRO A 139 2.31 10.64 -6.36
C PRO A 139 1.76 9.72 -5.28
N PHE A 140 0.50 9.33 -5.42
CA PHE A 140 -0.20 8.45 -4.51
C PHE A 140 0.33 7.01 -4.56
N TYR A 141 0.41 6.40 -5.75
CA TYR A 141 0.93 5.05 -5.92
C TYR A 141 2.42 4.96 -5.56
N TYR A 142 3.21 5.98 -5.93
CA TYR A 142 4.62 6.07 -5.61
C TYR A 142 4.88 6.21 -4.10
N TYR A 143 4.07 7.02 -3.38
CA TYR A 143 4.18 7.15 -1.93
C TYR A 143 4.06 5.79 -1.22
N TYR A 144 3.08 4.99 -1.63
CA TYR A 144 2.88 3.66 -1.06
C TYR A 144 3.87 2.60 -1.58
N ALA A 145 4.51 2.83 -2.72
CA ALA A 145 5.62 2.00 -3.19
C ALA A 145 6.86 2.14 -2.32
N LEU A 146 7.11 3.34 -1.77
CA LEU A 146 8.19 3.62 -0.81
C LEU A 146 7.70 3.68 0.65
N ASN A 147 6.65 2.95 0.97
CA ASN A 147 6.05 2.86 2.29
C ASN A 147 6.27 1.46 2.88
N PHE A 148 5.66 1.19 4.04
CA PHE A 148 5.72 -0.11 4.71
C PHE A 148 4.45 -0.94 4.50
N LEU A 149 3.37 -0.34 3.99
CA LEU A 149 2.07 -0.96 3.81
C LEU A 149 2.07 -1.96 2.63
N PRO A 150 1.32 -3.07 2.72
CA PRO A 150 1.36 -4.15 1.72
C PRO A 150 0.50 -3.90 0.47
N ASN A 151 -0.17 -2.73 0.34
CA ASN A 151 -1.10 -2.43 -0.76
C ASN A 151 -0.41 -2.50 -2.14
N VAL A 152 0.71 -1.80 -2.32
CA VAL A 152 1.44 -1.83 -3.60
C VAL A 152 2.02 -3.20 -3.90
N PRO A 153 2.64 -3.94 -2.96
CA PRO A 153 2.96 -5.35 -3.14
C PRO A 153 1.79 -6.22 -3.60
N ALA A 154 0.61 -6.08 -3.00
CA ALA A 154 -0.59 -6.83 -3.38
C ALA A 154 -0.99 -6.56 -4.84
N ILE A 155 -1.07 -5.29 -5.25
CA ILE A 155 -1.35 -4.90 -6.64
C ILE A 155 -0.27 -5.47 -7.58
N SER A 156 0.99 -5.39 -7.19
CA SER A 156 2.13 -5.86 -7.99
C SER A 156 2.09 -7.37 -8.26
N PHE A 157 1.82 -8.16 -7.23
CA PHE A 157 1.65 -9.61 -7.40
C PHE A 157 0.38 -9.95 -8.20
N SER A 158 -0.66 -9.13 -8.13
CA SER A 158 -1.85 -9.32 -8.97
C SER A 158 -1.57 -9.09 -10.45
N PHE A 159 -0.72 -8.13 -10.81
CA PHE A 159 -0.28 -7.98 -12.21
C PHE A 159 0.52 -9.20 -12.69
N ALA A 160 1.35 -9.79 -11.83
CA ALA A 160 2.05 -11.02 -12.14
C ALA A 160 1.06 -12.18 -12.32
N GLY A 161 0.10 -12.33 -11.42
CA GLY A 161 -0.97 -13.34 -11.53
C GLY A 161 -1.76 -13.20 -12.84
N LEU A 162 -2.17 -11.98 -13.19
CA LEU A 162 -2.86 -11.67 -14.43
C LEU A 162 -2.03 -12.06 -15.66
N TYR A 163 -0.73 -11.70 -15.69
CA TYR A 163 0.15 -12.06 -16.80
C TYR A 163 0.19 -13.56 -17.03
N TYR A 164 0.42 -14.35 -15.98
CA TYR A 164 0.53 -15.81 -16.10
C TYR A 164 -0.80 -16.45 -16.48
N TRP A 165 -1.93 -15.96 -16.00
CA TRP A 165 -3.24 -16.47 -16.41
C TRP A 165 -3.58 -16.11 -17.87
N LEU A 166 -3.15 -14.93 -18.35
CA LEU A 166 -3.27 -14.58 -19.77
C LEU A 166 -2.36 -15.44 -20.66
N ILE A 167 -1.18 -15.83 -20.19
CA ILE A 167 -0.31 -16.78 -20.91
C ILE A 167 -0.92 -18.19 -20.90
N TYR A 168 -1.51 -18.62 -19.76
CA TYR A 168 -2.25 -19.88 -19.70
C TYR A 168 -3.41 -19.92 -20.71
N GLU A 169 -4.17 -18.85 -20.86
CA GLU A 169 -5.23 -18.75 -21.87
C GLU A 169 -4.72 -19.03 -23.30
N ARG A 170 -3.49 -18.61 -23.60
CA ARG A 170 -2.87 -18.77 -24.92
C ARG A 170 -2.19 -20.12 -25.14
N THR A 171 -1.65 -20.69 -24.06
CA THR A 171 -0.76 -21.87 -24.16
C THR A 171 -1.38 -23.14 -23.59
N SER A 172 -2.45 -23.01 -22.81
CA SER A 172 -3.07 -24.09 -22.01
C SER A 172 -2.07 -24.81 -21.08
N SER A 173 -0.96 -24.17 -20.73
CA SER A 173 0.09 -24.74 -19.91
C SER A 173 -0.24 -24.63 -18.41
N ASN A 174 -0.40 -25.78 -17.75
CA ASN A 174 -0.68 -25.85 -16.31
C ASN A 174 0.40 -25.13 -15.46
N LYS A 175 1.65 -25.08 -15.91
CA LYS A 175 2.72 -24.34 -15.24
C LYS A 175 2.33 -22.88 -15.06
N HIS A 176 1.85 -22.21 -16.12
CA HIS A 176 1.46 -20.82 -16.07
C HIS A 176 0.22 -20.61 -15.18
N LEU A 177 -0.74 -21.55 -15.24
CA LEU A 177 -1.90 -21.51 -14.37
C LEU A 177 -1.49 -21.55 -12.89
N ILE A 178 -0.62 -22.50 -12.50
CA ILE A 178 -0.15 -22.66 -11.12
C ILE A 178 0.61 -21.42 -10.66
N ILE A 179 1.56 -20.91 -11.46
CA ILE A 179 2.34 -19.70 -11.10
C ILE A 179 1.40 -18.51 -10.91
N GLY A 180 0.45 -18.29 -11.82
CA GLY A 180 -0.52 -17.20 -11.69
C GLY A 180 -1.40 -17.34 -10.45
N THR A 181 -1.81 -18.56 -10.11
CA THR A 181 -2.60 -18.86 -8.90
C THR A 181 -1.80 -18.56 -7.63
N LEU A 182 -0.51 -18.89 -7.59
CA LEU A 182 0.36 -18.57 -6.46
C LEU A 182 0.52 -17.06 -6.29
N PHE A 183 0.70 -16.31 -7.38
CA PHE A 183 0.76 -14.84 -7.31
C PHE A 183 -0.55 -14.21 -6.86
N PHE A 184 -1.70 -14.67 -7.36
CA PHE A 184 -3.00 -14.16 -6.88
C PHE A 184 -3.26 -14.54 -5.43
N SER A 185 -2.88 -15.74 -4.99
CA SER A 185 -2.97 -16.15 -3.58
C SER A 185 -2.14 -15.23 -2.68
N LEU A 186 -0.89 -14.95 -3.07
CA LEU A 186 -0.02 -14.04 -2.31
C LEU A 186 -0.57 -12.60 -2.30
N ALA A 187 -1.04 -12.12 -3.44
CA ALA A 187 -1.64 -10.78 -3.57
C ALA A 187 -2.84 -10.61 -2.63
N THR A 188 -3.74 -11.58 -2.65
CA THR A 188 -4.97 -11.55 -1.84
C THR A 188 -4.72 -11.80 -0.35
N LEU A 189 -3.70 -12.56 0.01
CA LEU A 189 -3.23 -12.70 1.40
C LEU A 189 -2.67 -11.39 1.96
N LEU A 190 -1.91 -10.65 1.15
CA LEU A 190 -1.37 -9.34 1.54
C LEU A 190 -2.46 -8.30 1.71
N LYS A 191 -3.38 -8.20 0.74
CA LYS A 191 -4.51 -7.27 0.80
C LYS A 191 -5.65 -7.81 -0.09
N PRO A 192 -6.69 -8.43 0.48
CA PRO A 192 -7.75 -9.07 -0.33
C PRO A 192 -8.43 -8.14 -1.32
N THR A 193 -8.64 -6.88 -0.95
CA THR A 193 -9.29 -5.89 -1.80
C THR A 193 -8.41 -5.50 -2.99
N ASP A 194 -7.20 -5.05 -2.73
CA ASP A 194 -6.27 -4.55 -3.76
C ASP A 194 -5.78 -5.69 -4.66
N GLY A 195 -5.50 -6.86 -4.06
CA GLY A 195 -5.10 -8.06 -4.80
C GLY A 195 -6.26 -8.75 -5.51
N GLY A 196 -7.48 -8.69 -4.97
CA GLY A 196 -8.64 -9.41 -5.47
C GLY A 196 -9.29 -8.80 -6.69
N LEU A 197 -9.30 -7.46 -6.82
CA LEU A 197 -10.00 -6.77 -7.93
C LEU A 197 -9.57 -7.27 -9.30
N ILE A 198 -8.26 -7.38 -9.53
CA ILE A 198 -7.66 -7.82 -10.80
C ILE A 198 -8.06 -9.26 -11.13
N TRP A 199 -8.06 -10.14 -10.14
CA TRP A 199 -8.44 -11.53 -10.26
C TRP A 199 -9.93 -11.70 -10.56
N VAL A 200 -10.80 -11.03 -9.79
CA VAL A 200 -12.27 -11.13 -9.95
C VAL A 200 -12.71 -10.57 -11.31
N ALA A 201 -12.12 -9.44 -11.74
CA ALA A 201 -12.39 -8.87 -13.06
C ALA A 201 -11.98 -9.84 -14.19
N TYR A 202 -10.86 -10.55 -14.05
CA TYR A 202 -10.46 -11.57 -15.02
C TYR A 202 -11.47 -12.72 -15.08
N LEU A 203 -11.92 -13.22 -13.93
CA LEU A 203 -12.93 -14.29 -13.87
C LEU A 203 -14.24 -13.89 -14.55
N ALA A 204 -14.67 -12.62 -14.36
CA ALA A 204 -15.88 -12.12 -15.01
C ALA A 204 -15.76 -12.13 -16.55
N VAL A 205 -14.62 -11.68 -17.09
CA VAL A 205 -14.35 -11.75 -18.53
C VAL A 205 -14.25 -13.18 -19.03
N PHE A 206 -13.56 -14.05 -18.27
CA PHE A 206 -13.43 -15.45 -18.61
C PHE A 206 -14.79 -16.16 -18.66
N SER A 207 -15.68 -15.87 -17.72
CA SER A 207 -17.05 -16.43 -17.72
C SER A 207 -17.83 -16.05 -18.97
N ILE A 208 -17.72 -14.78 -19.42
CA ILE A 208 -18.35 -14.33 -20.68
C ILE A 208 -17.76 -15.07 -21.89
N LYS A 209 -16.44 -15.24 -21.94
CA LYS A 209 -15.77 -15.96 -23.02
C LYS A 209 -16.17 -17.44 -23.05
N PHE A 210 -16.33 -18.05 -21.87
CA PHE A 210 -16.81 -19.44 -21.75
C PHE A 210 -18.23 -19.59 -22.30
N LEU A 211 -19.16 -18.69 -21.92
CA LEU A 211 -20.53 -18.68 -22.46
C LEU A 211 -20.57 -18.50 -23.98
N LYS A 212 -19.55 -17.90 -24.57
CA LYS A 212 -19.36 -17.77 -26.03
C LYS A 212 -18.60 -18.96 -26.66
N HIS A 213 -18.45 -20.06 -25.95
CA HIS A 213 -17.74 -21.27 -26.40
C HIS A 213 -16.28 -21.05 -26.83
N GLN A 214 -15.60 -20.03 -26.28
CA GLN A 214 -14.20 -19.72 -26.57
C GLN A 214 -13.22 -20.53 -25.69
N PHE A 215 -13.73 -21.29 -24.70
CA PHE A 215 -12.97 -22.13 -23.78
C PHE A 215 -13.57 -23.52 -23.64
N THR A 216 -12.72 -24.49 -23.35
CA THR A 216 -13.10 -25.87 -23.07
C THR A 216 -13.64 -26.02 -21.64
N LYS A 217 -14.47 -27.06 -21.40
CA LYS A 217 -14.92 -27.44 -20.05
C LYS A 217 -13.74 -27.71 -19.11
N LYS A 218 -12.63 -28.25 -19.64
CA LYS A 218 -11.41 -28.53 -18.87
C LYS A 218 -10.79 -27.21 -18.35
N GLN A 219 -10.64 -26.20 -19.21
CA GLN A 219 -10.09 -24.91 -18.81
C GLN A 219 -10.98 -24.20 -17.77
N LEU A 220 -12.31 -24.28 -17.93
CA LEU A 220 -13.24 -23.77 -16.93
C LEU A 220 -13.02 -24.45 -15.57
N LEU A 221 -12.99 -25.78 -15.54
CA LEU A 221 -12.81 -26.54 -14.31
C LEU A 221 -11.47 -26.19 -13.64
N GLN A 222 -10.39 -26.09 -14.41
CA GLN A 222 -9.07 -25.71 -13.89
C GLN A 222 -9.07 -24.32 -13.24
N LEU A 223 -9.67 -23.32 -13.89
CA LEU A 223 -9.77 -21.97 -13.32
C LEU A 223 -10.69 -21.92 -12.10
N LEU A 224 -11.78 -22.69 -12.08
CA LEU A 224 -12.64 -22.80 -10.90
C LEU A 224 -11.88 -23.41 -9.72
N ILE A 225 -11.14 -24.50 -9.93
CA ILE A 225 -10.31 -25.12 -8.88
C ILE A 225 -9.31 -24.09 -8.34
N CYS A 226 -8.59 -23.40 -9.21
CA CYS A 226 -7.63 -22.35 -8.80
C CYS A 226 -8.32 -21.22 -8.02
N SER A 227 -9.52 -20.81 -8.44
CA SER A 227 -10.29 -19.78 -7.75
C SER A 227 -10.76 -20.22 -6.37
N VAL A 228 -11.18 -21.46 -6.23
CA VAL A 228 -11.51 -22.08 -4.93
C VAL A 228 -10.28 -22.14 -4.03
N MET A 229 -9.11 -22.49 -4.59
CA MET A 229 -7.85 -22.48 -3.83
C MET A 229 -7.49 -21.07 -3.33
N ILE A 230 -7.57 -20.04 -4.18
CA ILE A 230 -7.31 -18.63 -3.77
C ILE A 230 -8.30 -18.24 -2.66
N SER A 231 -9.59 -18.47 -2.85
CA SER A 231 -10.61 -18.15 -1.83
C SER A 231 -10.39 -18.92 -0.54
N GLY A 232 -10.01 -20.19 -0.62
CA GLY A 232 -9.72 -21.05 0.53
C GLY A 232 -8.51 -20.56 1.34
N VAL A 233 -7.47 -20.10 0.66
CA VAL A 233 -6.28 -19.52 1.30
C VAL A 233 -6.63 -18.21 2.04
N ILE A 234 -7.44 -17.33 1.42
CA ILE A 234 -7.91 -16.10 2.06
C ILE A 234 -8.75 -16.45 3.30
N TYR A 235 -9.75 -17.30 3.14
CA TYR A 235 -10.64 -17.72 4.23
C TYR A 235 -9.86 -18.35 5.37
N GLY A 236 -8.94 -19.26 5.06
CA GLY A 236 -8.10 -19.93 6.05
C GLY A 236 -7.24 -18.95 6.84
N TRP A 237 -6.61 -17.97 6.14
CA TRP A 237 -5.82 -16.95 6.81
C TRP A 237 -6.66 -16.08 7.76
N TYR A 238 -7.79 -15.55 7.32
CA TYR A 238 -8.62 -14.68 8.15
C TYR A 238 -9.33 -15.43 9.29
N THR A 239 -9.64 -16.71 9.11
CA THR A 239 -10.09 -17.58 10.20
C THR A 239 -8.99 -17.78 11.24
N TYR A 240 -7.73 -17.99 10.77
CA TYR A 240 -6.56 -18.04 11.64
C TYR A 240 -6.33 -16.72 12.40
N VAL A 241 -6.40 -15.57 11.71
CA VAL A 241 -6.26 -14.25 12.34
C VAL A 241 -7.27 -14.06 13.46
N LYS A 242 -8.54 -14.38 13.21
CA LYS A 242 -9.58 -14.28 14.24
C LYS A 242 -9.26 -15.18 15.44
N TRP A 243 -9.00 -16.46 15.20
CA TRP A 243 -8.63 -17.39 16.25
C TRP A 243 -7.39 -16.94 17.04
N TYR A 244 -6.33 -16.51 16.35
CA TYR A 244 -5.08 -16.08 16.97
C TYR A 244 -5.29 -14.85 17.87
N ASN A 245 -6.04 -13.87 17.39
CA ASN A 245 -6.32 -12.65 18.15
C ASN A 245 -7.22 -12.94 19.37
N ASP A 246 -8.24 -13.79 19.21
CA ASP A 246 -9.13 -14.20 20.31
C ASP A 246 -8.34 -14.94 21.41
N GLN A 247 -7.43 -15.87 21.03
CA GLN A 247 -6.57 -16.59 21.98
C GLN A 247 -5.60 -15.66 22.75
N ASN A 248 -5.25 -14.53 22.19
CA ASN A 248 -4.31 -13.59 22.79
C ASN A 248 -5.00 -12.33 23.35
N ASN A 249 -6.33 -12.32 23.46
CA ASN A 249 -7.14 -11.19 23.98
C ASN A 249 -6.82 -9.87 23.26
N ASN A 250 -6.60 -9.92 21.95
CA ASN A 250 -6.27 -8.73 21.15
C ASN A 250 -7.36 -8.48 20.11
N HIS A 251 -8.05 -7.34 20.24
CA HIS A 251 -9.14 -6.94 19.36
C HIS A 251 -8.84 -5.66 18.56
N GLN A 252 -7.57 -5.28 18.45
CA GLN A 252 -7.14 -4.05 17.77
C GLN A 252 -7.38 -4.07 16.24
N ASN A 253 -7.41 -5.26 15.62
CA ASN A 253 -7.59 -5.40 14.18
C ASN A 253 -9.04 -5.78 13.84
N LEU A 254 -9.79 -4.82 13.34
CA LEU A 254 -11.18 -4.99 12.93
C LEU A 254 -11.23 -5.56 11.49
N LEU A 255 -11.88 -6.71 11.33
CA LEU A 255 -12.18 -7.33 10.04
C LEU A 255 -13.65 -7.01 9.68
N SER A 256 -13.90 -5.77 9.25
CA SER A 256 -15.25 -5.29 8.98
C SER A 256 -15.32 -4.58 7.63
N ILE A 257 -16.51 -4.53 7.06
CA ILE A 257 -16.87 -3.62 5.98
C ILE A 257 -17.41 -2.33 6.59
N TYR A 258 -17.24 -1.21 5.89
CA TYR A 258 -17.61 0.13 6.35
C TYR A 258 -18.44 0.84 5.27
N PRO A 259 -19.68 0.35 5.01
CA PRO A 259 -20.45 0.78 3.86
C PRO A 259 -21.02 2.19 4.03
N ILE A 260 -21.30 2.85 2.89
CA ILE A 260 -21.77 4.23 2.81
C ILE A 260 -23.04 4.48 3.64
N TRP A 261 -23.94 3.50 3.75
CA TRP A 261 -25.20 3.62 4.54
C TRP A 261 -25.02 3.62 6.05
N MET A 262 -23.79 3.46 6.55
CA MET A 262 -23.47 3.66 7.97
C MET A 262 -23.18 5.12 8.32
N MET A 263 -23.08 6.01 7.33
CA MET A 263 -22.75 7.42 7.52
C MET A 263 -23.99 8.32 7.44
N ILE A 264 -23.95 9.43 8.14
CA ILE A 264 -24.90 10.52 7.94
C ILE A 264 -24.57 11.31 6.68
N GLN A 265 -25.57 12.00 6.10
CA GLN A 265 -25.42 12.69 4.81
C GLN A 265 -24.27 13.71 4.81
N HIS A 266 -24.11 14.48 5.86
CA HIS A 266 -23.03 15.48 5.99
C HIS A 266 -21.63 14.85 5.84
N ASP A 267 -21.40 13.71 6.48
CA ASP A 267 -20.13 13.00 6.39
C ASP A 267 -19.89 12.38 4.99
N ILE A 268 -20.97 11.92 4.36
CA ILE A 268 -20.92 11.45 2.96
C ILE A 268 -20.47 12.58 2.04
N GLU A 269 -21.07 13.76 2.18
CA GLU A 269 -20.70 14.96 1.38
C GLU A 269 -19.24 15.37 1.63
N TYR A 270 -18.77 15.34 2.88
CA TYR A 270 -17.38 15.60 3.24
C TYR A 270 -16.43 14.61 2.56
N VAL A 271 -16.72 13.31 2.64
CA VAL A 271 -15.86 12.28 2.01
C VAL A 271 -15.83 12.45 0.49
N PHE A 272 -16.96 12.73 -0.16
CA PHE A 272 -16.97 12.97 -1.60
C PHE A 272 -16.14 14.19 -2.00
N ASN A 273 -16.39 15.33 -1.34
CA ASN A 273 -15.78 16.60 -1.76
C ASN A 273 -14.30 16.67 -1.40
N GLU A 274 -13.93 16.29 -0.16
CA GLU A 274 -12.58 16.51 0.35
C GLU A 274 -11.68 15.27 0.15
N ARG A 275 -12.22 14.07 0.33
CA ARG A 275 -11.42 12.83 0.33
C ARG A 275 -11.37 12.14 -1.03
N ILE A 276 -12.39 12.29 -1.88
CA ILE A 276 -12.40 11.70 -3.23
C ILE A 276 -12.04 12.77 -4.25
N PHE A 277 -12.91 13.77 -4.49
CA PHE A 277 -12.68 14.75 -5.56
C PHE A 277 -11.53 15.70 -5.27
N GLY A 278 -11.43 16.24 -4.05
CA GLY A 278 -10.32 17.10 -3.63
C GLY A 278 -9.00 16.35 -3.68
N PHE A 279 -8.97 15.16 -3.10
CA PHE A 279 -7.81 14.30 -3.01
C PHE A 279 -7.26 13.89 -4.40
N TRP A 280 -8.12 13.46 -5.33
CA TRP A 280 -7.68 13.03 -6.66
C TRP A 280 -7.00 14.13 -7.46
N SER A 281 -7.49 15.38 -7.34
CA SER A 281 -6.92 16.52 -8.06
C SER A 281 -5.58 17.01 -7.50
N VAL A 282 -5.26 16.66 -6.26
CA VAL A 282 -4.03 17.10 -5.58
C VAL A 282 -2.99 15.99 -5.49
N VAL A 283 -3.42 14.77 -5.12
CA VAL A 283 -2.53 13.68 -4.72
C VAL A 283 -2.38 12.59 -5.76
N TYR A 284 -3.46 12.24 -6.48
CA TYR A 284 -3.38 11.20 -7.52
C TYR A 284 -2.61 11.70 -8.74
N HIS A 285 -3.08 12.78 -9.38
CA HIS A 285 -2.40 13.47 -10.46
C HIS A 285 -2.91 14.91 -10.61
N GLN A 286 -2.07 15.77 -11.23
CA GLN A 286 -2.50 17.12 -11.60
C GLN A 286 -3.73 17.12 -12.50
N LYS A 287 -4.51 18.18 -12.42
CA LYS A 287 -5.75 18.36 -13.19
C LYS A 287 -5.59 18.06 -14.68
N ILE A 288 -4.44 18.43 -15.29
CA ILE A 288 -4.20 18.16 -16.71
C ILE A 288 -4.16 16.66 -17.04
N ILE A 289 -3.60 15.84 -16.13
CA ILE A 289 -3.56 14.38 -16.31
C ILE A 289 -4.93 13.77 -16.00
N LEU A 290 -5.68 14.34 -15.07
CA LEU A 290 -7.07 13.94 -14.82
C LEU A 290 -7.99 14.29 -16.00
N TYR A 291 -7.78 15.45 -16.65
CA TYR A 291 -8.48 15.77 -17.90
C TYR A 291 -8.13 14.79 -19.02
N PHE A 292 -6.86 14.39 -19.12
CA PHE A 292 -6.46 13.34 -20.05
C PHE A 292 -7.14 12.00 -19.73
N LEU A 293 -7.21 11.60 -18.47
CA LEU A 293 -7.96 10.41 -18.04
C LEU A 293 -9.45 10.53 -18.36
N GLY A 294 -10.06 11.71 -18.13
CA GLY A 294 -11.45 12.00 -18.52
C GLY A 294 -11.68 11.87 -20.02
N LEU A 295 -10.74 12.37 -20.84
CA LEU A 295 -10.78 12.19 -22.30
C LEU A 295 -10.66 10.68 -22.65
N CYS A 296 -9.77 9.93 -22.00
CA CYS A 296 -9.68 8.50 -22.22
C CYS A 296 -10.99 7.78 -21.84
N LEU A 297 -11.62 8.14 -20.71
CA LEU A 297 -12.91 7.59 -20.32
C LEU A 297 -14.01 7.90 -21.34
N LEU A 298 -14.07 9.14 -21.84
CA LEU A 298 -15.00 9.54 -22.90
C LEU A 298 -14.78 8.71 -24.17
N LEU A 299 -13.53 8.56 -24.62
CA LEU A 299 -13.18 7.74 -25.78
C LEU A 299 -13.48 6.26 -25.54
N TYR A 300 -13.27 5.74 -24.34
CA TYR A 300 -13.62 4.38 -23.95
C TYR A 300 -15.13 4.12 -24.14
N VAL A 301 -15.98 5.05 -23.72
CA VAL A 301 -17.44 4.93 -23.88
C VAL A 301 -17.84 5.07 -25.37
N ILE A 302 -17.42 6.15 -26.05
CA ILE A 302 -17.82 6.44 -27.42
C ILE A 302 -17.31 5.37 -28.39
N ARG A 303 -16.10 4.86 -28.20
CA ARG A 303 -15.46 3.89 -29.09
C ARG A 303 -15.63 2.43 -28.65
N TRP A 304 -16.51 2.15 -27.71
CA TRP A 304 -16.75 0.84 -27.10
C TRP A 304 -16.68 -0.34 -28.07
N LYS A 305 -17.39 -0.24 -29.22
CA LYS A 305 -17.42 -1.32 -30.23
C LYS A 305 -16.10 -1.51 -30.97
N ALA A 306 -15.28 -0.47 -31.04
CA ALA A 306 -13.99 -0.46 -31.74
C ALA A 306 -12.82 -0.89 -30.87
N LEU A 307 -12.98 -0.92 -29.54
CA LEU A 307 -11.96 -1.30 -28.57
C LEU A 307 -11.68 -2.80 -28.61
N ASN A 308 -10.50 -3.20 -28.14
CA ASN A 308 -10.14 -4.60 -27.95
C ASN A 308 -11.19 -5.30 -27.07
N PRO A 309 -11.79 -6.42 -27.52
CA PRO A 309 -12.92 -7.06 -26.81
C PRO A 309 -12.58 -7.52 -25.39
N PHE A 310 -11.34 -7.99 -25.15
CA PHE A 310 -10.90 -8.35 -23.81
C PHE A 310 -10.74 -7.10 -22.95
N LEU A 311 -9.94 -6.14 -23.38
CA LEU A 311 -9.60 -4.95 -22.59
C LEU A 311 -10.85 -4.15 -22.23
N ARG A 312 -11.80 -3.97 -23.15
CA ARG A 312 -13.02 -3.23 -22.84
C ARG A 312 -13.87 -3.87 -21.75
N LEU A 313 -14.05 -5.20 -21.78
CA LEU A 313 -14.80 -5.90 -20.74
C LEU A 313 -14.03 -5.95 -19.42
N TYR A 314 -12.74 -6.22 -19.51
CA TYR A 314 -11.88 -6.26 -18.33
C TYR A 314 -11.87 -4.91 -17.60
N THR A 315 -11.67 -3.81 -18.33
CA THR A 315 -11.73 -2.46 -17.77
C THR A 315 -13.11 -2.14 -17.18
N LEU A 316 -14.21 -2.56 -17.83
CA LEU A 316 -15.56 -2.41 -17.27
C LEU A 316 -15.69 -3.10 -15.92
N PHE A 317 -15.23 -4.36 -15.80
CA PHE A 317 -15.33 -5.10 -14.54
C PHE A 317 -14.40 -4.55 -13.47
N LEU A 318 -13.25 -3.98 -13.84
CA LEU A 318 -12.40 -3.24 -12.90
C LEU A 318 -13.13 -1.99 -12.37
N ILE A 319 -13.79 -1.23 -13.22
CA ILE A 319 -14.57 -0.06 -12.81
C ILE A 319 -15.73 -0.46 -11.90
N LEU A 320 -16.53 -1.47 -12.29
CA LEU A 320 -17.67 -1.93 -11.49
C LEU A 320 -17.22 -2.50 -10.14
N GLY A 321 -16.12 -3.26 -10.11
CA GLY A 321 -15.57 -3.80 -8.88
C GLY A 321 -15.02 -2.70 -7.95
N ALA A 322 -14.36 -1.68 -8.50
CA ALA A 322 -13.90 -0.54 -7.73
C ALA A 322 -15.07 0.27 -7.15
N LEU A 323 -16.11 0.54 -7.95
CA LEU A 323 -17.31 1.23 -7.46
C LEU A 323 -18.04 0.43 -6.37
N ALA A 324 -18.14 -0.89 -6.51
CA ALA A 324 -18.71 -1.75 -5.48
C ALA A 324 -17.87 -1.71 -4.18
N TYR A 325 -16.55 -1.72 -4.34
CA TYR A 325 -15.64 -1.55 -3.20
C TYR A 325 -15.80 -0.18 -2.54
N ASP A 326 -15.85 0.90 -3.32
CA ASP A 326 -15.99 2.26 -2.79
C ASP A 326 -17.28 2.39 -1.95
N VAL A 327 -18.38 1.77 -2.39
CA VAL A 327 -19.65 1.75 -1.63
C VAL A 327 -19.52 0.94 -0.33
N LEU A 328 -18.80 -0.19 -0.36
CA LEU A 328 -18.69 -1.10 0.79
C LEU A 328 -17.64 -0.67 1.82
N TRP A 329 -16.66 0.15 1.43
CA TRP A 329 -15.60 0.69 2.32
C TRP A 329 -15.62 2.21 2.43
N PHE A 330 -16.73 2.85 2.08
CA PHE A 330 -16.83 4.31 1.95
C PHE A 330 -16.46 5.06 3.23
N THR A 331 -16.92 4.60 4.39
CA THR A 331 -16.63 5.21 5.69
C THR A 331 -15.12 5.25 5.99
N ALA A 332 -14.37 4.23 5.53
CA ALA A 332 -12.93 4.17 5.74
C ALA A 332 -12.16 5.27 4.98
N PHE A 333 -12.75 5.89 3.96
CA PHE A 333 -12.11 6.96 3.19
C PHE A 333 -12.03 8.28 3.97
N SER A 334 -12.81 8.45 5.04
CA SER A 334 -12.71 9.64 5.90
C SER A 334 -11.31 9.80 6.50
N ASP A 335 -10.69 8.69 6.91
CA ASP A 335 -9.45 8.69 7.68
C ASP A 335 -8.29 7.98 6.98
N HIS A 336 -8.56 7.12 5.98
CA HIS A 336 -7.60 6.19 5.42
C HIS A 336 -7.53 6.29 3.89
N ASP A 337 -6.67 7.16 3.37
CA ASP A 337 -6.51 7.36 1.92
C ASP A 337 -6.03 6.10 1.19
N TYR A 338 -5.23 5.23 1.82
CA TYR A 338 -4.71 4.01 1.18
C TYR A 338 -5.79 3.02 0.71
N TYR A 339 -7.02 3.12 1.22
CA TYR A 339 -8.13 2.37 0.67
C TYR A 339 -8.49 2.80 -0.76
N GLN A 340 -8.15 4.02 -1.16
CA GLN A 340 -8.38 4.51 -2.53
C GLN A 340 -7.31 4.03 -3.53
N LEU A 341 -6.24 3.35 -3.08
CA LEU A 341 -5.21 2.81 -3.98
C LEU A 341 -5.78 1.85 -5.02
N LEU A 342 -6.82 1.11 -4.68
CA LEU A 342 -7.51 0.22 -5.60
C LEU A 342 -8.03 0.95 -6.85
N ASN A 343 -8.43 2.22 -6.71
CA ASN A 343 -9.00 3.03 -7.80
C ASN A 343 -7.97 3.43 -8.87
N VAL A 344 -6.66 3.32 -8.60
CA VAL A 344 -5.63 3.54 -9.64
C VAL A 344 -5.67 2.45 -10.72
N ILE A 345 -6.16 1.25 -10.37
CA ILE A 345 -6.18 0.10 -11.29
C ILE A 345 -7.14 0.35 -12.46
N PRO A 346 -8.46 0.62 -12.26
CA PRO A 346 -9.34 0.93 -13.37
C PRO A 346 -8.89 2.17 -14.14
N ALA A 347 -8.34 3.20 -13.49
CA ALA A 347 -7.83 4.40 -14.15
C ALA A 347 -6.72 4.07 -15.15
N VAL A 348 -5.74 3.27 -14.77
CA VAL A 348 -4.65 2.88 -15.68
C VAL A 348 -5.16 1.96 -16.80
N PHE A 349 -6.12 1.07 -16.54
CA PHE A 349 -6.68 0.19 -17.57
C PHE A 349 -7.58 0.92 -18.57
N ILE A 350 -8.26 2.01 -18.19
CA ILE A 350 -8.92 2.92 -19.12
C ILE A 350 -7.90 3.48 -20.12
N ILE A 351 -6.76 3.98 -19.62
CA ILE A 351 -5.68 4.52 -20.47
C ILE A 351 -5.09 3.43 -21.36
N ILE A 352 -4.79 2.24 -20.81
CA ILE A 352 -4.27 1.10 -21.58
C ILE A 352 -5.20 0.75 -22.74
N THR A 353 -6.51 0.66 -22.46
CA THR A 353 -7.52 0.26 -23.46
C THR A 353 -7.60 1.27 -24.60
N VAL A 354 -7.57 2.57 -24.29
CA VAL A 354 -7.62 3.64 -25.30
C VAL A 354 -6.30 3.75 -26.07
N VAL A 355 -5.17 3.64 -25.39
CA VAL A 355 -3.84 3.68 -26.04
C VAL A 355 -3.67 2.47 -26.96
N GLU A 356 -4.14 1.28 -26.59
CA GLU A 356 -4.16 0.11 -27.46
C GLU A 356 -4.97 0.39 -28.74
N TRP A 357 -6.20 0.90 -28.60
CA TRP A 357 -7.04 1.26 -29.74
C TRP A 357 -6.39 2.34 -30.62
N CYS A 358 -5.81 3.38 -30.04
CA CYS A 358 -5.10 4.41 -30.81
C CYS A 358 -3.91 3.80 -31.56
N SER A 359 -3.11 2.94 -30.91
CA SER A 359 -1.95 2.28 -31.49
C SER A 359 -2.33 1.37 -32.65
N SER A 360 -3.43 0.62 -32.52
CA SER A 360 -3.84 -0.40 -33.51
C SER A 360 -4.70 0.14 -34.66
N LYS A 361 -5.51 1.17 -34.41
CA LYS A 361 -6.56 1.63 -35.36
C LYS A 361 -6.40 3.07 -35.82
N VAL A 362 -5.78 3.95 -35.04
CA VAL A 362 -5.68 5.40 -35.34
C VAL A 362 -4.31 5.75 -35.93
N LEU A 363 -3.23 5.44 -35.19
CA LEU A 363 -1.86 5.82 -35.58
C LEU A 363 -1.44 5.34 -36.97
N PRO A 364 -1.81 4.14 -37.43
CA PRO A 364 -1.46 3.70 -38.79
C PRO A 364 -2.13 4.54 -39.91
N LYS A 365 -3.14 5.34 -39.58
CA LYS A 365 -3.93 6.13 -40.53
C LYS A 365 -3.60 7.62 -40.55
N ILE A 366 -2.83 8.10 -39.57
CA ILE A 366 -2.48 9.52 -39.47
C ILE A 366 -1.08 9.79 -40.02
N PRO A 367 -0.81 11.01 -40.56
CA PRO A 367 0.51 11.39 -41.04
C PRO A 367 1.59 11.30 -39.95
N ALA A 368 2.82 10.99 -40.35
CA ALA A 368 3.95 10.86 -39.44
C ALA A 368 4.18 12.11 -38.56
N LYS A 369 3.94 13.32 -39.09
CA LYS A 369 4.04 14.58 -38.34
C LYS A 369 3.04 14.64 -37.19
N MET A 370 1.79 14.18 -37.38
CA MET A 370 0.79 14.11 -36.29
C MET A 370 1.13 13.05 -35.26
N SER A 371 1.65 11.91 -35.70
CA SER A 371 2.13 10.87 -34.76
C SER A 371 3.29 11.38 -33.90
N LEU A 372 4.20 12.17 -34.49
CA LEU A 372 5.29 12.81 -33.75
C LEU A 372 4.74 13.83 -32.73
N GLY A 373 3.77 14.67 -33.14
CA GLY A 373 3.11 15.62 -32.24
C GLY A 373 2.44 14.96 -31.06
N LEU A 374 1.73 13.85 -31.27
CA LEU A 374 1.17 13.05 -30.19
C LEU A 374 2.25 12.52 -29.25
N GLY A 375 3.36 12.03 -29.78
CA GLY A 375 4.50 11.59 -28.98
C GLY A 375 5.06 12.68 -28.06
N VAL A 376 5.17 13.91 -28.58
CA VAL A 376 5.61 15.10 -27.80
C VAL A 376 4.64 15.39 -26.67
N VAL A 377 3.33 15.34 -26.94
CA VAL A 377 2.30 15.54 -25.90
C VAL A 377 2.40 14.50 -24.80
N LEU A 378 2.56 13.21 -25.14
CA LEU A 378 2.69 12.13 -24.15
C LEU A 378 3.97 12.27 -23.30
N ILE A 379 5.08 12.70 -23.90
CA ILE A 379 6.32 13.01 -23.16
C ILE A 379 6.09 14.20 -22.22
N GLY A 380 5.41 15.24 -22.67
CA GLY A 380 5.05 16.40 -21.83
C GLY A 380 4.21 15.99 -20.64
N LEU A 381 3.19 15.15 -20.82
CA LEU A 381 2.36 14.63 -19.72
C LEU A 381 3.19 13.79 -18.74
N ALA A 382 4.10 12.94 -19.22
CA ALA A 382 5.00 12.17 -18.35
C ALA A 382 5.94 13.07 -17.55
N ALA A 383 6.51 14.11 -18.16
CA ALA A 383 7.36 15.08 -17.46
C ALA A 383 6.59 15.86 -16.37
N ILE A 384 5.34 16.26 -16.66
CA ILE A 384 4.44 16.90 -15.70
C ILE A 384 4.17 15.93 -14.53
N ALA A 385 3.90 14.66 -14.81
CA ALA A 385 3.65 13.66 -13.78
C ALA A 385 4.86 13.45 -12.85
N ILE A 386 6.08 13.34 -13.41
CA ILE A 386 7.32 13.23 -12.62
C ILE A 386 7.53 14.46 -11.74
N ARG A 387 7.34 15.67 -12.30
CA ARG A 387 7.48 16.92 -11.53
C ARG A 387 6.47 16.99 -10.40
N GLN A 388 5.23 16.64 -10.66
CA GLN A 388 4.19 16.62 -9.62
C GLN A 388 4.53 15.62 -8.51
N ASN A 389 4.95 14.40 -8.88
CA ASN A 389 5.35 13.41 -7.89
C ASN A 389 6.43 13.97 -6.96
N ARG A 390 7.48 14.59 -7.51
CA ARG A 390 8.51 15.27 -6.71
C ARG A 390 7.92 16.25 -5.70
N ASN A 391 7.04 17.16 -6.15
CA ASN A 391 6.48 18.21 -5.29
C ASN A 391 5.63 17.60 -4.16
N ILE A 392 4.74 16.65 -4.49
CA ILE A 392 3.88 16.02 -3.50
C ILE A 392 4.68 15.17 -2.51
N GLN A 393 5.73 14.45 -2.95
CA GLN A 393 6.60 13.73 -2.00
C GLN A 393 7.33 14.71 -1.08
N HIS A 394 7.88 15.79 -1.63
CA HIS A 394 8.50 16.84 -0.82
C HIS A 394 7.53 17.37 0.26
N ASP A 395 6.32 17.78 -0.14
CA ASP A 395 5.31 18.30 0.79
C ASP A 395 4.93 17.27 1.87
N ARG A 396 4.71 16.02 1.50
CA ARG A 396 4.36 14.94 2.44
C ARG A 396 5.42 14.68 3.50
N TYR A 397 6.70 14.87 3.18
CA TYR A 397 7.81 14.59 4.10
C TYR A 397 8.38 15.82 4.81
N THR A 398 7.98 17.04 4.43
CA THR A 398 8.51 18.29 5.01
C THR A 398 7.48 19.13 5.72
N GLN A 399 6.16 18.98 5.43
CA GLN A 399 5.12 19.79 6.07
C GLN A 399 4.68 19.20 7.41
N ASP A 400 4.60 20.03 8.44
CA ASP A 400 4.24 19.67 9.83
C ASP A 400 2.83 19.07 9.94
N MET A 401 1.91 19.45 9.04
CA MET A 401 0.54 18.94 9.05
C MET A 401 0.45 17.41 8.92
N TYR A 402 1.53 16.76 8.50
CA TYR A 402 1.61 15.29 8.39
C TYR A 402 2.36 14.64 9.56
N THR A 403 2.69 15.43 10.61
CA THR A 403 3.44 14.93 11.78
C THR A 403 2.47 14.68 12.92
N TYR A 404 2.31 13.42 13.33
CA TYR A 404 1.37 13.02 14.40
C TYR A 404 2.02 13.01 15.78
N VAL A 405 3.32 12.79 15.85
CA VAL A 405 4.10 12.71 17.09
C VAL A 405 5.44 13.41 16.86
N ASN A 406 6.01 14.00 17.92
CA ASN A 406 7.31 14.66 17.89
C ASN A 406 8.37 13.81 17.16
N PRO A 407 9.02 14.31 16.10
CA PRO A 407 10.02 13.55 15.33
C PRO A 407 11.24 13.13 16.14
N ASP A 408 11.55 13.82 17.24
CA ASP A 408 12.69 13.51 18.12
C ASP A 408 12.59 12.13 18.78
N ILE A 409 11.41 11.51 18.79
CA ILE A 409 11.22 10.15 19.32
C ILE A 409 12.17 9.11 18.70
N TYR A 410 12.54 9.28 17.42
CA TYR A 410 13.43 8.36 16.73
C TYR A 410 14.90 8.45 17.15
N GLU A 411 15.26 9.46 17.95
CA GLU A 411 16.61 9.67 18.48
C GLU A 411 16.74 9.26 19.96
N VAL A 412 15.66 8.85 20.62
CA VAL A 412 15.59 8.63 22.06
C VAL A 412 16.12 7.26 22.48
N GLU A 413 16.04 6.24 21.64
CA GLU A 413 16.45 4.87 22.01
C GLU A 413 17.87 4.80 22.62
N PRO A 414 18.92 5.44 22.07
CA PRO A 414 20.26 5.42 22.70
C PRO A 414 20.26 6.02 24.10
N VAL A 415 19.46 7.07 24.33
CA VAL A 415 19.33 7.73 25.65
C VAL A 415 18.71 6.76 26.67
N LEU A 416 17.66 6.03 26.26
CA LEU A 416 17.05 5.01 27.12
C LEU A 416 18.09 3.96 27.55
N ARG A 417 18.93 3.49 26.62
CA ARG A 417 20.00 2.51 26.93
C ARG A 417 21.06 3.08 27.86
N GLN A 418 21.47 4.35 27.69
CA GLN A 418 22.40 5.05 28.60
C GLN A 418 21.83 5.20 30.01
N LEU A 419 20.52 5.39 30.17
CA LEU A 419 19.83 5.43 31.46
C LEU A 419 19.62 4.04 32.09
N GLY A 420 20.12 2.96 31.46
CA GLY A 420 19.99 1.58 31.94
C GLY A 420 18.62 0.95 31.67
N ILE A 421 17.76 1.59 30.88
CA ILE A 421 16.47 1.02 30.46
C ILE A 421 16.75 -0.07 29.42
N LYS A 422 16.39 -1.29 29.72
CA LYS A 422 16.60 -2.43 28.83
C LYS A 422 15.53 -2.45 27.74
N GLN A 423 15.86 -3.03 26.60
CA GLN A 423 14.92 -3.23 25.50
C GLN A 423 13.68 -4.05 25.89
N THR A 424 13.82 -4.93 26.89
CA THR A 424 12.73 -5.76 27.43
C THR A 424 11.91 -5.06 28.51
N ASP A 425 12.30 -3.87 28.98
CA ASP A 425 11.54 -3.15 29.99
C ASP A 425 10.24 -2.58 29.39
N ILE A 426 9.16 -2.79 30.11
CA ILE A 426 7.84 -2.30 29.70
C ILE A 426 7.75 -0.82 30.04
N ILE A 427 7.32 -0.03 29.06
CA ILE A 427 7.15 1.41 29.17
C ILE A 427 5.69 1.84 28.95
N VAL A 428 5.34 3.02 29.45
CA VAL A 428 4.15 3.77 29.07
C VAL A 428 4.61 4.98 28.30
N SER A 429 4.03 5.25 27.14
CA SER A 429 4.38 6.40 26.29
C SER A 429 3.18 7.30 26.04
N ALA A 430 3.37 8.62 26.20
CA ALA A 430 2.35 9.64 25.96
C ALA A 430 3.00 10.99 25.53
N PRO A 431 2.31 11.77 24.65
CA PRO A 431 1.16 11.34 23.85
C PRO A 431 1.52 10.34 22.76
N ASP A 432 0.71 9.35 22.57
CA ASP A 432 0.73 8.51 21.37
C ASP A 432 -0.70 7.97 21.12
N PRO A 433 -1.45 8.57 20.21
CA PRO A 433 -2.82 8.12 19.89
C PRO A 433 -2.84 6.83 19.09
N SER A 434 -1.68 6.26 18.74
CA SER A 434 -1.51 5.04 17.97
C SER A 434 -1.08 3.86 18.83
N PRO A 435 -1.22 2.63 18.34
CA PRO A 435 -0.69 1.47 19.06
C PRO A 435 0.84 1.45 19.20
N ASN A 436 1.60 1.90 18.17
CA ASN A 436 3.01 1.55 18.07
C ASN A 436 3.96 2.68 17.62
N ILE A 437 3.54 3.94 17.41
CA ILE A 437 4.46 4.96 16.88
C ILE A 437 5.67 5.11 17.81
N THR A 438 5.42 5.44 19.07
CA THR A 438 6.48 5.68 20.05
C THR A 438 7.16 4.39 20.51
N LEU A 439 6.39 3.31 20.72
CA LEU A 439 6.94 2.02 21.14
C LEU A 439 7.94 1.45 20.11
N ALA A 440 7.59 1.52 18.83
CA ALA A 440 8.48 1.09 17.75
C ALA A 440 9.70 2.00 17.58
N ALA A 441 9.57 3.31 17.87
CA ALA A 441 10.68 4.26 17.84
C ALA A 441 11.65 4.01 19.01
N TYR A 442 11.13 3.78 20.20
CA TYR A 442 11.92 3.51 21.41
C TYR A 442 12.47 2.08 21.50
N ASN A 443 11.97 1.21 20.64
CA ASN A 443 12.33 -0.21 20.63
C ASN A 443 12.07 -0.88 21.99
N ASN A 444 10.89 -0.62 22.56
CA ASN A 444 10.45 -1.14 23.86
C ASN A 444 8.99 -1.59 23.82
N PRO A 445 8.64 -2.73 24.43
CA PRO A 445 7.26 -3.14 24.62
C PRO A 445 6.57 -2.21 25.63
N GLY A 446 5.26 -2.00 25.47
CA GLY A 446 4.56 -1.14 26.41
C GLY A 446 3.11 -0.82 26.05
N TYR A 447 2.68 0.33 26.54
CA TYR A 447 1.32 0.84 26.42
C TYR A 447 1.32 2.29 25.93
N THR A 448 0.35 2.63 25.10
CA THR A 448 0.09 3.97 24.56
C THR A 448 -1.36 4.39 24.81
N GLU A 449 -1.72 5.64 24.50
CA GLU A 449 -3.11 6.14 24.59
C GLU A 449 -4.01 5.57 23.48
N SER A 450 -3.53 4.68 22.66
CA SER A 450 -4.12 4.02 21.51
C SER A 450 -5.62 4.30 21.28
N PHE A 451 -5.94 5.07 20.24
CA PHE A 451 -7.33 5.39 19.82
C PHE A 451 -8.22 6.01 20.91
N ASN A 452 -7.64 6.78 21.86
CA ASN A 452 -8.34 7.38 22.99
C ASN A 452 -9.09 6.32 23.84
N ASP A 453 -8.47 5.18 24.09
CA ASP A 453 -9.05 4.12 24.91
C ASP A 453 -9.42 4.68 26.30
N ASN A 454 -10.70 4.65 26.62
CA ASN A 454 -11.22 5.05 27.93
C ASN A 454 -10.63 4.25 29.10
N ASN A 455 -9.97 3.13 28.82
CA ASN A 455 -9.27 2.28 29.79
C ASN A 455 -7.79 2.67 29.98
N TYR A 456 -7.29 3.71 29.31
CA TYR A 456 -5.93 4.16 29.48
C TYR A 456 -5.70 4.65 30.90
N ASN A 457 -4.82 3.95 31.62
CA ASN A 457 -4.54 4.22 33.04
C ASN A 457 -3.09 3.84 33.38
N VAL A 458 -2.26 4.84 33.67
CA VAL A 458 -0.83 4.64 34.02
C VAL A 458 -0.67 3.73 35.24
N SER A 459 -1.55 3.87 36.27
CA SER A 459 -1.51 3.00 37.46
C SER A 459 -1.76 1.53 37.12
N LEU A 460 -2.71 1.26 36.22
CA LEU A 460 -2.99 -0.09 35.76
C LEU A 460 -1.79 -0.67 35.02
N PHE A 461 -1.16 0.13 34.15
CA PHE A 461 0.01 -0.32 33.39
C PHE A 461 1.24 -0.55 34.29
N ALA A 462 1.43 0.29 35.31
CA ALA A 462 2.46 0.05 36.33
C ALA A 462 2.22 -1.29 37.07
N LYS A 463 0.97 -1.59 37.45
CA LYS A 463 0.61 -2.90 38.04
C LYS A 463 0.83 -4.08 37.07
N LYS A 464 0.74 -3.85 35.76
CA LYS A 464 1.05 -4.82 34.70
C LYS A 464 2.56 -4.90 34.39
N GLY A 465 3.42 -4.22 35.16
CA GLY A 465 4.87 -4.32 35.07
C GLY A 465 5.55 -3.20 34.29
N ALA A 466 4.83 -2.13 33.89
CA ALA A 466 5.48 -0.96 33.30
C ALA A 466 6.35 -0.26 34.35
N LYS A 467 7.62 -0.06 33.99
CA LYS A 467 8.65 0.48 34.88
C LYS A 467 8.91 1.96 34.67
N TYR A 468 8.60 2.46 33.47
CA TYR A 468 8.94 3.83 33.07
C TYR A 468 7.78 4.47 32.33
N LEU A 469 7.64 5.80 32.54
CA LEU A 469 6.75 6.66 31.78
C LEU A 469 7.60 7.60 30.91
N ILE A 470 7.35 7.65 29.62
CA ILE A 470 8.01 8.55 28.68
C ILE A 470 6.97 9.53 28.17
N ILE A 471 7.19 10.80 28.44
CA ILE A 471 6.35 11.91 27.96
C ILE A 471 7.10 12.66 26.87
N ASN A 472 6.56 12.72 25.66
CA ASN A 472 7.20 13.32 24.49
C ASN A 472 6.57 14.67 24.05
N ASP A 473 5.82 15.31 24.97
CA ASP A 473 5.24 16.64 24.80
C ASP A 473 5.11 17.32 26.17
N THR A 474 5.72 18.51 26.33
CA THR A 474 5.70 19.29 27.58
C THR A 474 4.30 19.57 28.11
N ALA A 475 3.30 19.76 27.23
CA ALA A 475 1.91 20.00 27.63
C ALA A 475 1.33 18.86 28.46
N TYR A 476 1.84 17.62 28.27
CA TYR A 476 1.36 16.45 29.01
C TYR A 476 1.91 16.36 30.44
N LEU A 477 2.99 17.05 30.77
CA LEU A 477 3.53 17.10 32.14
C LEU A 477 2.52 17.67 33.15
N HIS A 478 1.64 18.54 32.69
CA HIS A 478 0.66 19.25 33.53
C HIS A 478 -0.75 18.62 33.49
N LYS A 479 -0.97 17.59 32.68
CA LYS A 479 -2.26 16.90 32.65
C LYS A 479 -2.49 16.10 33.94
N PRO A 480 -3.69 16.20 34.58
CA PRO A 480 -3.98 15.51 35.84
C PRO A 480 -3.70 14.01 35.81
N LEU A 481 -3.89 13.39 34.66
CA LEU A 481 -3.64 11.97 34.45
C LEU A 481 -2.18 11.57 34.67
N TYR A 482 -1.22 12.44 34.37
CA TYR A 482 0.22 12.12 34.41
C TYR A 482 0.94 12.72 35.61
N VAL A 483 0.46 13.85 36.18
CA VAL A 483 1.09 14.55 37.32
C VAL A 483 1.49 13.62 38.48
N PRO A 484 0.66 12.62 38.90
CA PRO A 484 1.05 11.71 39.98
C PRO A 484 2.31 10.89 39.68
N TYR A 485 2.65 10.67 38.41
CA TYR A 485 3.71 9.79 37.92
C TYR A 485 4.95 10.55 37.44
N THR A 486 4.95 11.89 37.46
CA THR A 486 6.08 12.74 37.01
C THR A 486 7.01 13.18 38.17
N LYS A 487 6.96 12.50 39.31
CA LYS A 487 7.73 12.87 40.51
C LYS A 487 9.21 12.46 40.43
N LYS A 488 9.52 11.33 39.80
CA LYS A 488 10.87 10.76 39.74
C LYS A 488 11.42 10.83 38.32
N LEU A 489 11.88 12.03 37.93
CA LEU A 489 12.56 12.24 36.65
C LEU A 489 13.93 11.57 36.67
N ILE A 490 14.22 10.70 35.70
CA ILE A 490 15.50 9.99 35.57
C ILE A 490 16.28 10.40 34.31
N GLY A 491 15.65 11.02 33.37
CA GLY A 491 16.30 11.51 32.14
C GLY A 491 15.43 12.44 31.32
N LYS A 492 16.12 13.17 30.43
CA LYS A 492 15.52 14.09 29.52
C LYS A 492 16.27 14.05 28.17
N TYR A 493 15.54 14.13 27.07
CA TYR A 493 16.12 14.30 25.74
C TYR A 493 15.59 15.57 25.08
N LYS A 494 16.52 16.48 24.70
CA LYS A 494 16.20 17.86 24.32
C LYS A 494 15.29 18.49 25.39
N ASP A 495 14.39 19.40 25.01
CA ASP A 495 13.48 20.07 25.95
C ASP A 495 12.04 19.52 25.91
N ASN A 496 11.82 18.43 25.26
CA ASN A 496 10.47 17.95 24.92
C ASN A 496 10.20 16.48 25.27
N ILE A 497 11.21 15.69 25.61
CA ILE A 497 11.01 14.26 25.98
C ILE A 497 11.57 14.04 27.40
N PHE A 498 10.70 13.54 28.27
CA PHE A 498 10.96 13.33 29.69
C PHE A 498 10.74 11.87 30.07
N ILE A 499 11.66 11.30 30.86
CA ILE A 499 11.64 9.88 31.22
C ILE A 499 11.54 9.79 32.75
N PHE A 500 10.48 9.14 33.22
CA PHE A 500 10.18 9.00 34.65
C PHE A 500 10.24 7.53 35.08
N ASP A 501 10.71 7.27 36.29
CA ASP A 501 10.66 5.96 36.94
C ASP A 501 9.30 5.79 37.65
N LEU A 502 8.57 4.73 37.34
CA LEU A 502 7.27 4.38 37.93
C LEU A 502 7.39 3.46 39.16
N ARG A 503 8.59 3.02 39.50
CA ARG A 503 8.86 2.12 40.64
C ARG A 503 8.96 2.85 41.96
#